data_1db2372377494ac03e483b59c3946e48
#
_entry.id   1db2372377494ac03e483b59c3946e48
#
_cell.length_a   1.000
_cell.length_b   1.000
_cell.length_c   1.000
_cell.angle_alpha   90.00
_cell.angle_beta   90.00
_cell.angle_gamma   90.00
#
_symmetry.space_group_name_H-M   'P 1'
#
loop_
_entity.id
_entity.type
_entity.pdbx_description
1 polymer ?
#
loop_
_entity_poly.entity_id
_entity_poly.type
_entity_poly.pdbx_seq_one_letter_code
_entity_poly.pdbx_strand_id
1 'polypeptide(L)'
;MKRMSLIYILFAALVISSCNIIEPDNDPVTYGESYIPNLLSTDKAAYKPGEKVTLSLNSMPEGSVTVRYTHLGKILKQEPLSSSRWTWQPPAEDFQGYMVELHKNVNGRDEVISSVGIDVSSEPSRFPRNGFLSTYGKMSASDIANVLNDLNRYHINYVQFQDWHWKHHHPLAGSATQPMDVWTDIISRNCYRSTVQGYIDGAHKRGMVTLFYNLGYGCLEDYATDDVNPEWLMYTDKLHTHVDNHPLGSPFKSAIYLTDLHNDGWRDYLRARNDEVYSVFNFDGWQIDQLGVRPTTVYDYSGNVIDVQSAFGSFIANEKTAQPNKRIVMNAVGQYGQQGQIASAPVDFCYTEVWEHSNTDGYGIFSRIITDNANWSNGKQTVLAAYLNYDLGLKGRGYFNTPGIIMATAAASAWGGTILQMGEHMLCHEYFPDDNLTMTGELKRAMIRYYDFAVAYENLLRPATPAGGINSDWYGVDVTSTSDYVFNQWGPKANQIATIGRHLDDCDVIHLLSYRNATHLDWCDSDGDQAPQSLVKDIPVSFAVSAQPSRVWVATPDYQQGAAQEVAWEYAGGQLTLTVPAIQYWTMIVVEK
;
A
#
# COMPACT_ATOMS: atom_id res chain seq x y z
N MET A 1 36.54 8.26 -3.27
CA MET A 1 36.28 8.69 -4.66
C MET A 1 35.71 7.49 -5.42
N LYS A 2 34.43 7.27 -5.36
CA LYS A 2 33.70 6.30 -6.19
C LYS A 2 32.66 7.09 -7.00
N ARG A 3 32.65 6.84 -8.27
CA ARG A 3 31.88 7.57 -9.28
C ARG A 3 30.39 7.40 -9.05
N MET A 4 29.69 8.49 -8.79
CA MET A 4 28.26 8.58 -9.01
C MET A 4 28.03 8.60 -10.52
N SER A 5 27.41 7.57 -11.04
CA SER A 5 26.95 7.55 -12.43
C SER A 5 25.68 8.37 -12.51
N LEU A 6 25.79 9.54 -13.11
CA LEU A 6 24.65 10.34 -13.56
C LEU A 6 24.01 9.57 -14.72
N ILE A 7 22.82 9.04 -14.52
CA ILE A 7 22.02 8.49 -15.62
C ILE A 7 21.33 9.68 -16.29
N TYR A 8 21.91 10.14 -17.38
CA TYR A 8 21.22 11.00 -18.34
C TYR A 8 20.31 10.12 -19.18
N ILE A 9 18.99 10.25 -19.00
CA ILE A 9 18.02 9.66 -19.91
C ILE A 9 18.03 10.50 -21.18
N LEU A 10 18.70 10.01 -22.20
CA LEU A 10 18.61 10.51 -23.56
C LEU A 10 17.34 9.94 -24.20
N PHE A 11 16.29 10.72 -24.32
CA PHE A 11 15.17 10.38 -25.19
C PHE A 11 15.57 10.61 -26.65
N ALA A 12 15.85 9.53 -27.37
CA ALA A 12 15.94 9.54 -28.82
C ALA A 12 14.51 9.40 -29.38
N ALA A 13 14.09 10.40 -30.16
CA ALA A 13 12.87 10.35 -30.94
C ALA A 13 12.93 9.15 -31.91
N LEU A 14 12.10 8.14 -31.71
CA LEU A 14 11.89 7.06 -32.67
C LEU A 14 10.74 7.40 -33.60
N VAL A 15 11.07 7.48 -34.86
CA VAL A 15 10.18 7.59 -36.03
C VAL A 15 9.26 6.36 -36.05
N ILE A 16 7.96 6.59 -36.23
CA ILE A 16 6.95 5.56 -36.43
C ILE A 16 7.27 4.79 -37.71
N SER A 17 7.77 3.59 -37.56
CA SER A 17 7.82 2.57 -38.60
C SER A 17 6.78 1.52 -38.28
N SER A 18 5.92 1.22 -39.21
CA SER A 18 4.84 0.22 -39.14
C SER A 18 5.32 -1.09 -38.55
N CYS A 19 4.86 -1.43 -37.35
CA CYS A 19 5.12 -2.70 -36.72
C CYS A 19 4.36 -3.83 -37.39
N ASN A 20 5.09 -4.81 -37.88
CA ASN A 20 4.57 -6.17 -37.92
C ASN A 20 4.35 -6.62 -36.48
N ILE A 21 3.10 -6.90 -36.14
CA ILE A 21 2.73 -7.56 -34.90
C ILE A 21 3.36 -8.95 -34.98
N ILE A 22 4.44 -9.18 -34.25
CA ILE A 22 4.89 -10.53 -33.94
C ILE A 22 3.86 -11.01 -32.90
N GLU A 23 2.92 -11.84 -33.35
CA GLU A 23 2.10 -12.61 -32.41
C GLU A 23 3.07 -13.44 -31.58
N PRO A 24 3.02 -13.37 -30.26
CA PRO A 24 3.83 -14.26 -29.44
C PRO A 24 3.42 -15.69 -29.71
N ASP A 25 4.40 -16.58 -29.81
CA ASP A 25 4.24 -18.01 -30.02
C ASP A 25 3.08 -18.55 -29.17
N ASN A 26 2.11 -19.18 -29.83
CA ASN A 26 0.93 -19.81 -29.27
C ASN A 26 1.29 -21.12 -28.55
N ASP A 27 2.10 -21.10 -27.54
CA ASP A 27 1.95 -22.06 -26.46
C ASP A 27 0.81 -21.55 -25.56
N PRO A 28 -0.22 -22.35 -25.28
CA PRO A 28 -1.26 -21.94 -24.36
C PRO A 28 -0.65 -21.89 -22.95
N VAL A 29 -0.05 -20.77 -22.60
CA VAL A 29 0.03 -20.36 -21.21
C VAL A 29 -1.44 -20.32 -20.79
N THR A 30 -1.88 -21.32 -20.06
CA THR A 30 -3.17 -21.36 -19.41
C THR A 30 -3.14 -20.20 -18.39
N TYR A 31 -3.49 -19.02 -18.87
CA TYR A 31 -3.76 -17.88 -18.02
C TYR A 31 -4.87 -18.33 -17.09
N GLY A 32 -4.49 -18.68 -15.85
CA GLY A 32 -5.45 -19.15 -14.87
C GLY A 32 -6.62 -18.18 -14.87
N GLU A 33 -7.84 -18.71 -15.08
CA GLU A 33 -9.05 -17.97 -15.28
C GLU A 33 -9.11 -16.75 -14.36
N SER A 34 -9.42 -15.58 -14.92
CA SER A 34 -9.66 -14.35 -14.14
C SER A 34 -10.85 -14.52 -13.18
N TYR A 35 -11.68 -15.54 -13.42
CA TYR A 35 -12.78 -15.98 -12.57
C TYR A 35 -12.27 -16.83 -11.41
N ILE A 36 -12.57 -16.39 -10.19
CA ILE A 36 -12.29 -17.12 -8.95
C ILE A 36 -13.61 -17.67 -8.45
N PRO A 37 -13.84 -19.00 -8.50
CA PRO A 37 -15.09 -19.59 -8.04
C PRO A 37 -15.23 -19.43 -6.53
N ASN A 38 -16.48 -19.29 -6.06
CA ASN A 38 -16.85 -19.12 -4.64
C ASN A 38 -16.15 -17.93 -3.96
N LEU A 39 -15.81 -16.89 -4.75
CA LEU A 39 -15.17 -15.69 -4.20
C LEU A 39 -16.12 -14.98 -3.24
N LEU A 40 -15.69 -14.91 -1.99
CA LEU A 40 -16.37 -14.19 -0.93
C LEU A 40 -15.95 -12.71 -0.95
N SER A 41 -16.90 -11.81 -0.80
CA SER A 41 -16.69 -10.36 -0.83
C SER A 41 -17.59 -9.65 0.18
N THR A 42 -17.16 -8.46 0.59
CA THR A 42 -17.90 -7.54 1.45
C THR A 42 -18.41 -6.33 0.66
N ASP A 43 -19.43 -5.64 1.17
CA ASP A 43 -19.97 -4.43 0.52
C ASP A 43 -19.16 -3.17 0.82
N LYS A 44 -18.29 -3.18 1.84
CA LYS A 44 -17.38 -2.08 2.18
C LYS A 44 -15.96 -2.58 2.45
N ALA A 45 -14.98 -1.70 2.30
CA ALA A 45 -13.57 -1.96 2.61
C ALA A 45 -13.29 -1.97 4.13
N ALA A 46 -14.03 -1.16 4.89
CA ALA A 46 -13.99 -1.10 6.35
C ALA A 46 -15.36 -0.71 6.89
N TYR A 47 -15.63 -1.07 8.14
CA TYR A 47 -16.89 -0.86 8.84
C TYR A 47 -16.65 -0.11 10.15
N LYS A 48 -17.59 0.75 10.53
CA LYS A 48 -17.58 1.35 11.86
C LYS A 48 -18.16 0.36 12.88
N PRO A 49 -17.77 0.46 14.17
CA PRO A 49 -18.39 -0.31 15.25
C PRO A 49 -19.91 -0.24 15.20
N GLY A 50 -20.56 -1.41 15.23
CA GLY A 50 -22.02 -1.53 15.17
C GLY A 50 -22.62 -1.56 13.75
N GLU A 51 -21.85 -1.38 12.68
CA GLU A 51 -22.35 -1.57 11.32
C GLU A 51 -22.51 -3.05 10.96
N LYS A 52 -23.48 -3.34 10.09
CA LYS A 52 -23.68 -4.67 9.52
C LYS A 52 -22.83 -4.84 8.28
N VAL A 53 -22.21 -5.99 8.16
CA VAL A 53 -21.46 -6.43 6.98
C VAL A 53 -22.41 -7.18 6.05
N THR A 54 -22.45 -6.80 4.78
CA THR A 54 -23.11 -7.61 3.75
C THR A 54 -22.05 -8.47 3.07
N LEU A 55 -22.23 -9.78 3.15
CA LEU A 55 -21.39 -10.79 2.52
C LEU A 55 -22.03 -11.28 1.23
N SER A 56 -21.22 -11.50 0.21
CA SER A 56 -21.66 -11.97 -1.11
C SER A 56 -20.71 -13.00 -1.68
N LEU A 57 -21.26 -14.04 -2.31
CA LEU A 57 -20.55 -15.04 -3.09
C LEU A 57 -20.85 -14.86 -4.58
N ASN A 58 -19.85 -14.93 -5.43
CA ASN A 58 -20.05 -14.89 -6.88
C ASN A 58 -20.62 -16.21 -7.46
N SER A 59 -20.47 -17.32 -6.72
CA SER A 59 -21.08 -18.62 -7.02
C SER A 59 -21.29 -19.42 -5.75
N MET A 60 -22.35 -20.20 -5.68
CA MET A 60 -22.59 -21.11 -4.56
C MET A 60 -21.71 -22.37 -4.71
N PRO A 61 -21.00 -22.78 -3.65
CA PRO A 61 -20.25 -24.03 -3.65
C PRO A 61 -21.22 -25.22 -3.65
N GLU A 62 -20.81 -26.32 -4.28
CA GLU A 62 -21.55 -27.58 -4.23
C GLU A 62 -21.44 -28.27 -2.87
N GLY A 63 -22.53 -28.92 -2.45
CA GLY A 63 -22.61 -29.69 -1.19
C GLY A 63 -22.78 -28.81 0.04
N SER A 64 -22.62 -29.43 1.22
CA SER A 64 -22.78 -28.73 2.50
C SER A 64 -21.56 -27.92 2.85
N VAL A 65 -21.76 -26.65 3.15
CA VAL A 65 -20.71 -25.70 3.56
C VAL A 65 -21.13 -25.04 4.87
N THR A 66 -20.16 -24.88 5.77
CA THR A 66 -20.33 -24.14 7.04
C THR A 66 -19.62 -22.79 6.94
N VAL A 67 -20.33 -21.73 7.33
CA VAL A 67 -19.73 -20.41 7.51
C VAL A 67 -19.22 -20.31 8.94
N ARG A 68 -17.96 -19.94 9.13
CA ARG A 68 -17.38 -19.59 10.43
C ARG A 68 -16.99 -18.13 10.44
N TYR A 69 -17.29 -17.47 11.55
CA TYR A 69 -16.89 -16.10 11.84
C TYR A 69 -15.86 -16.16 12.96
N THR A 70 -14.65 -15.69 12.68
CA THR A 70 -13.52 -15.86 13.60
C THR A 70 -12.87 -14.52 13.95
N HIS A 71 -12.26 -14.45 15.11
CA HIS A 71 -11.33 -13.40 15.54
C HIS A 71 -10.10 -14.06 16.14
N LEU A 72 -8.93 -13.78 15.55
CA LEU A 72 -7.64 -14.36 15.96
C LEU A 72 -7.73 -15.90 16.13
N GLY A 73 -8.37 -16.56 15.17
CA GLY A 73 -8.57 -18.00 15.15
C GLY A 73 -9.61 -18.54 16.13
N LYS A 74 -10.25 -17.71 16.96
CA LYS A 74 -11.36 -18.12 17.85
C LYS A 74 -12.69 -18.00 17.13
N ILE A 75 -13.47 -19.08 17.09
CA ILE A 75 -14.80 -19.10 16.47
C ILE A 75 -15.77 -18.30 17.33
N LEU A 76 -16.31 -17.22 16.78
CA LEU A 76 -17.36 -16.39 17.42
C LEU A 76 -18.76 -16.94 17.10
N LYS A 77 -18.95 -17.42 15.87
CA LYS A 77 -20.21 -17.99 15.39
C LYS A 77 -19.93 -18.96 14.25
N GLN A 78 -20.77 -19.96 14.10
CA GLN A 78 -20.81 -20.81 12.91
C GLN A 78 -22.26 -21.16 12.53
N GLU A 79 -22.51 -21.28 11.23
CA GLU A 79 -23.84 -21.60 10.69
C GLU A 79 -23.73 -22.26 9.30
N PRO A 80 -24.73 -23.00 8.84
CA PRO A 80 -24.75 -23.51 7.47
C PRO A 80 -24.86 -22.36 6.45
N LEU A 81 -24.13 -22.47 5.34
CA LEU A 81 -24.28 -21.55 4.21
C LEU A 81 -25.61 -21.85 3.51
N SER A 82 -26.54 -20.89 3.52
CA SER A 82 -27.90 -21.04 2.96
C SER A 82 -28.20 -20.11 1.78
N SER A 83 -27.34 -19.12 1.53
CA SER A 83 -27.56 -18.10 0.50
C SER A 83 -26.23 -17.58 -0.04
N SER A 84 -26.21 -17.14 -1.29
CA SER A 84 -25.06 -16.40 -1.86
C SER A 84 -24.93 -14.96 -1.37
N ARG A 85 -25.91 -14.47 -0.61
CA ARG A 85 -25.87 -13.14 0.00
C ARG A 85 -26.54 -13.18 1.38
N TRP A 86 -25.82 -12.70 2.40
CA TRP A 86 -26.31 -12.62 3.79
C TRP A 86 -25.66 -11.45 4.52
N THR A 87 -26.11 -11.22 5.74
CA THR A 87 -25.54 -10.18 6.60
C THR A 87 -25.01 -10.78 7.89
N TRP A 88 -23.94 -10.20 8.39
CA TRP A 88 -23.38 -10.48 9.69
C TRP A 88 -23.21 -9.20 10.50
N GLN A 89 -23.40 -9.29 11.81
CA GLN A 89 -23.15 -8.22 12.76
C GLN A 89 -21.89 -8.60 13.55
N PRO A 90 -20.70 -8.03 13.22
CA PRO A 90 -19.51 -8.24 14.04
C PRO A 90 -19.69 -7.64 15.43
N PRO A 91 -18.92 -8.08 16.44
CA PRO A 91 -18.82 -7.37 17.72
C PRO A 91 -18.50 -5.89 17.50
N ALA A 92 -19.03 -5.03 18.41
CA ALA A 92 -18.91 -3.59 18.28
C ALA A 92 -17.60 -3.03 18.88
N GLU A 93 -16.62 -3.88 19.12
CA GLU A 93 -15.28 -3.48 19.55
C GLU A 93 -14.57 -2.78 18.41
N ASP A 94 -13.91 -1.65 18.72
CA ASP A 94 -13.24 -0.83 17.72
C ASP A 94 -11.83 -1.36 17.42
N PHE A 95 -11.36 -1.12 16.20
CA PHE A 95 -10.04 -1.52 15.71
C PHE A 95 -9.82 -3.04 15.78
N GLN A 96 -10.77 -3.79 15.25
CA GLN A 96 -10.72 -5.26 15.24
C GLN A 96 -10.80 -5.83 13.83
N GLY A 97 -9.88 -6.76 13.55
CA GLY A 97 -9.91 -7.59 12.36
C GLY A 97 -10.65 -8.91 12.61
N TYR A 98 -11.51 -9.29 11.69
CA TYR A 98 -12.22 -10.57 11.71
C TYR A 98 -12.00 -11.32 10.41
N MET A 99 -12.22 -12.64 10.42
CA MET A 99 -12.27 -13.45 9.21
C MET A 99 -13.62 -14.19 9.13
N VAL A 100 -14.18 -14.22 7.94
CA VAL A 100 -15.30 -15.12 7.60
C VAL A 100 -14.76 -16.19 6.68
N GLU A 101 -14.96 -17.44 7.06
CA GLU A 101 -14.40 -18.63 6.43
C GLU A 101 -15.53 -19.54 5.95
N LEU A 102 -15.38 -20.10 4.76
CA LEU A 102 -16.25 -21.14 4.22
C LEU A 102 -15.57 -22.50 4.33
N HIS A 103 -16.11 -23.37 5.17
CA HIS A 103 -15.58 -24.69 5.46
C HIS A 103 -16.39 -25.78 4.77
N LYS A 104 -15.68 -26.70 4.11
CA LYS A 104 -16.26 -27.86 3.44
C LYS A 104 -15.50 -29.13 3.80
N ASN A 105 -16.22 -30.22 4.08
CA ASN A 105 -15.58 -31.51 4.22
C ASN A 105 -15.20 -32.06 2.83
N VAL A 106 -13.90 -32.23 2.60
CA VAL A 106 -13.33 -32.81 1.37
C VAL A 106 -12.58 -34.09 1.75
N ASN A 107 -13.11 -35.24 1.38
CA ASN A 107 -12.51 -36.53 1.67
C ASN A 107 -12.18 -36.77 3.17
N GLY A 108 -13.06 -36.33 4.05
CA GLY A 108 -12.92 -36.46 5.50
C GLY A 108 -12.06 -35.38 6.17
N ARG A 109 -11.59 -34.39 5.43
CA ARG A 109 -10.83 -33.26 5.94
C ARG A 109 -11.68 -31.99 5.90
N ASP A 110 -11.59 -31.18 6.94
CA ASP A 110 -12.18 -29.84 6.99
C ASP A 110 -11.26 -28.88 6.22
N GLU A 111 -11.71 -28.42 5.06
CA GLU A 111 -10.95 -27.51 4.19
C GLU A 111 -11.61 -26.15 4.07
N VAL A 112 -10.82 -25.07 4.11
CA VAL A 112 -11.29 -23.72 3.88
C VAL A 112 -11.26 -23.44 2.38
N ILE A 113 -12.45 -23.31 1.78
CA ILE A 113 -12.61 -23.12 0.34
C ILE A 113 -12.63 -21.66 -0.09
N SER A 114 -12.96 -20.75 0.83
CA SER A 114 -12.95 -19.31 0.63
C SER A 114 -12.90 -18.58 1.98
N SER A 115 -12.34 -17.38 1.98
CA SER A 115 -12.32 -16.50 3.15
C SER A 115 -12.44 -15.04 2.74
N VAL A 116 -12.76 -14.16 3.70
CA VAL A 116 -12.67 -12.71 3.56
C VAL A 116 -12.36 -12.07 4.91
N GLY A 117 -11.43 -11.12 4.92
CA GLY A 117 -11.15 -10.25 6.07
C GLY A 117 -12.25 -9.22 6.28
N ILE A 118 -12.46 -8.78 7.52
CA ILE A 118 -13.39 -7.70 7.86
C ILE A 118 -12.72 -6.78 8.87
N ASP A 119 -12.55 -5.52 8.48
CA ASP A 119 -12.01 -4.43 9.31
C ASP A 119 -13.17 -3.69 9.98
N VAL A 120 -13.18 -3.65 11.30
CA VAL A 120 -14.10 -2.84 12.10
C VAL A 120 -13.31 -1.72 12.77
N SER A 121 -13.30 -0.55 12.15
CA SER A 121 -12.51 0.59 12.60
C SER A 121 -13.25 1.91 12.43
N SER A 122 -13.35 2.69 13.52
CA SER A 122 -13.91 4.04 13.49
C SER A 122 -12.98 5.05 12.82
N GLU A 123 -11.67 4.77 12.81
CA GLU A 123 -10.62 5.64 12.24
C GLU A 123 -9.77 4.86 11.21
N PRO A 124 -9.96 5.14 9.91
CA PRO A 124 -9.29 4.37 8.84
C PRO A 124 -7.76 4.48 8.85
N SER A 125 -7.19 5.57 9.39
CA SER A 125 -5.73 5.72 9.50
C SER A 125 -5.09 4.75 10.49
N ARG A 126 -5.89 4.04 11.28
CA ARG A 126 -5.40 3.01 12.18
C ARG A 126 -4.84 1.81 11.43
N PHE A 127 -5.47 1.42 10.31
CA PHE A 127 -5.05 0.33 9.44
C PHE A 127 -5.11 0.76 7.97
N PRO A 128 -4.27 1.73 7.53
CA PRO A 128 -4.35 2.27 6.18
C PRO A 128 -3.95 1.23 5.14
N ARG A 129 -4.76 1.11 4.10
CA ARG A 129 -4.51 0.36 2.87
C ARG A 129 -4.76 1.32 1.73
N ASN A 130 -3.68 1.94 1.26
CA ASN A 130 -3.77 2.99 0.25
C ASN A 130 -3.80 2.39 -1.16
N GLY A 131 -4.67 2.92 -1.99
CA GLY A 131 -4.79 2.63 -3.40
C GLY A 131 -4.85 3.92 -4.21
N PHE A 132 -4.91 3.80 -5.55
CA PHE A 132 -4.90 4.97 -6.41
C PHE A 132 -5.91 4.86 -7.56
N LEU A 133 -6.27 6.04 -8.08
CA LEU A 133 -6.92 6.23 -9.36
C LEU A 133 -6.05 7.20 -10.16
N SER A 134 -5.89 6.97 -11.45
CA SER A 134 -5.05 7.78 -12.34
C SER A 134 -5.73 8.15 -13.67
N THR A 135 -6.94 7.63 -13.93
CA THR A 135 -7.67 7.85 -15.18
C THR A 135 -9.05 8.42 -14.93
N TYR A 136 -9.34 9.60 -15.51
CA TYR A 136 -10.57 10.35 -15.28
C TYR A 136 -11.30 10.69 -16.58
N GLY A 137 -11.09 9.90 -17.63
CA GLY A 137 -11.83 9.98 -18.88
C GLY A 137 -13.34 9.85 -18.66
N LYS A 138 -14.14 10.03 -19.72
CA LYS A 138 -15.59 9.85 -19.62
C LYS A 138 -15.93 8.39 -19.33
N MET A 139 -16.51 8.12 -18.17
CA MET A 139 -16.88 6.79 -17.71
C MET A 139 -18.38 6.68 -17.42
N SER A 140 -18.92 5.46 -17.58
CA SER A 140 -20.25 5.14 -17.09
C SER A 140 -20.25 4.87 -15.57
N ALA A 141 -21.41 4.97 -14.94
CA ALA A 141 -21.56 4.63 -13.53
C ALA A 141 -21.21 3.15 -13.22
N SER A 142 -21.42 2.24 -14.19
CA SER A 142 -21.05 0.83 -14.05
C SER A 142 -19.54 0.64 -14.11
N ASP A 143 -18.82 1.34 -14.97
CA ASP A 143 -17.36 1.23 -15.08
C ASP A 143 -16.69 1.76 -13.81
N ILE A 144 -17.15 2.91 -13.31
CA ILE A 144 -16.72 3.46 -12.01
C ILE A 144 -16.96 2.45 -10.88
N ALA A 145 -18.15 1.84 -10.85
CA ALA A 145 -18.50 0.85 -9.84
C ALA A 145 -17.62 -0.40 -9.92
N ASN A 146 -17.25 -0.85 -11.11
CA ASN A 146 -16.36 -2.01 -11.30
C ASN A 146 -14.96 -1.74 -10.74
N VAL A 147 -14.34 -0.60 -11.06
CA VAL A 147 -13.04 -0.20 -10.52
C VAL A 147 -13.09 -0.16 -8.98
N LEU A 148 -14.11 0.48 -8.42
CA LEU A 148 -14.24 0.59 -6.97
C LEU A 148 -14.59 -0.74 -6.29
N ASN A 149 -15.26 -1.66 -6.97
CA ASN A 149 -15.49 -3.02 -6.45
C ASN A 149 -14.19 -3.83 -6.39
N ASP A 150 -13.32 -3.67 -7.39
CA ASP A 150 -12.00 -4.31 -7.38
C ASP A 150 -11.14 -3.75 -6.22
N LEU A 151 -11.09 -2.44 -6.04
CA LEU A 151 -10.43 -1.82 -4.88
C LEU A 151 -11.03 -2.30 -3.54
N ASN A 152 -12.35 -2.38 -3.46
CA ASN A 152 -13.04 -2.89 -2.28
C ASN A 152 -12.67 -4.34 -1.98
N ARG A 153 -12.47 -5.17 -3.01
CA ARG A 153 -12.10 -6.57 -2.81
C ARG A 153 -10.70 -6.72 -2.21
N TYR A 154 -9.81 -5.75 -2.43
CA TYR A 154 -8.51 -5.64 -1.76
C TYR A 154 -8.57 -4.81 -0.46
N HIS A 155 -9.75 -4.53 0.08
CA HIS A 155 -9.94 -3.75 1.31
C HIS A 155 -9.25 -2.39 1.31
N ILE A 156 -9.08 -1.77 0.14
CA ILE A 156 -8.51 -0.42 0.03
C ILE A 156 -9.45 0.54 0.74
N ASN A 157 -8.93 1.22 1.77
CA ASN A 157 -9.70 2.16 2.57
C ASN A 157 -9.25 3.63 2.43
N TYR A 158 -8.15 3.88 1.71
CA TYR A 158 -7.71 5.18 1.24
C TYR A 158 -7.48 5.14 -0.26
N VAL A 159 -7.97 6.14 -0.98
CA VAL A 159 -7.79 6.26 -2.43
C VAL A 159 -7.21 7.63 -2.75
N GLN A 160 -5.98 7.67 -3.28
CA GLN A 160 -5.40 8.88 -3.83
C GLN A 160 -5.82 9.05 -5.29
N PHE A 161 -6.23 10.26 -5.63
CA PHE A 161 -6.60 10.66 -7.00
C PHE A 161 -5.37 11.26 -7.66
N GLN A 162 -4.56 10.41 -8.29
CA GLN A 162 -3.29 10.80 -8.90
C GLN A 162 -3.51 11.60 -10.18
N ASP A 163 -2.78 12.71 -10.34
CA ASP A 163 -2.72 13.53 -11.56
C ASP A 163 -4.10 13.96 -12.13
N TRP A 164 -5.12 14.11 -11.28
CA TRP A 164 -6.47 14.48 -11.68
C TRP A 164 -6.61 15.98 -12.00
N HIS A 165 -5.73 16.82 -11.43
CA HIS A 165 -5.84 18.27 -11.32
C HIS A 165 -5.44 19.00 -12.62
N TRP A 166 -5.89 20.22 -12.75
CA TRP A 166 -5.63 21.05 -13.93
C TRP A 166 -4.21 21.58 -14.00
N LYS A 167 -3.74 22.18 -12.91
CA LYS A 167 -2.38 22.71 -12.72
C LYS A 167 -1.97 22.51 -11.26
N HIS A 168 -0.67 22.39 -10.99
CA HIS A 168 -0.21 22.28 -9.60
C HIS A 168 -0.57 23.50 -8.76
N HIS A 169 -0.40 24.73 -9.31
CA HIS A 169 -0.73 25.98 -8.63
C HIS A 169 -2.21 26.36 -8.69
N HIS A 170 -2.98 25.70 -9.52
CA HIS A 170 -4.43 25.90 -9.64
C HIS A 170 -5.12 24.56 -9.92
N PRO A 171 -5.28 23.71 -8.88
CA PRO A 171 -5.74 22.32 -9.09
C PRO A 171 -7.18 22.21 -9.59
N LEU A 172 -8.10 23.09 -9.17
CA LEU A 172 -9.46 23.13 -9.68
C LEU A 172 -9.50 23.78 -11.08
N ALA A 173 -10.00 23.07 -12.07
CA ALA A 173 -10.22 23.66 -13.39
C ALA A 173 -11.45 24.59 -13.38
N GLY A 174 -11.26 25.84 -13.75
CA GLY A 174 -12.27 26.89 -13.69
C GLY A 174 -12.26 27.64 -12.36
N SER A 175 -13.41 27.80 -11.72
CA SER A 175 -13.53 28.44 -10.41
C SER A 175 -14.54 27.72 -9.52
N ALA A 176 -14.58 28.03 -8.24
CA ALA A 176 -15.54 27.47 -7.28
C ALA A 176 -17.01 27.69 -7.69
N THR A 177 -17.31 28.83 -8.36
CA THR A 177 -18.65 29.16 -8.83
C THR A 177 -18.95 28.69 -10.26
N GLN A 178 -17.92 28.44 -11.04
CA GLN A 178 -18.00 27.98 -12.43
C GLN A 178 -16.93 26.90 -12.72
N PRO A 179 -17.01 25.74 -12.06
CA PRO A 179 -16.07 24.65 -12.32
C PRO A 179 -16.26 24.12 -13.73
N MET A 180 -15.17 23.78 -14.40
CA MET A 180 -15.22 23.18 -15.73
C MET A 180 -15.76 21.74 -15.65
N ASP A 181 -16.55 21.35 -16.65
CA ASP A 181 -17.03 19.96 -16.77
C ASP A 181 -15.97 19.02 -17.35
N VAL A 182 -15.05 19.58 -18.16
CA VAL A 182 -13.94 18.85 -18.78
C VAL A 182 -12.71 19.74 -18.79
N TRP A 183 -11.57 19.19 -18.39
CA TRP A 183 -10.26 19.85 -18.46
C TRP A 183 -9.19 18.88 -18.91
N THR A 184 -8.02 19.39 -19.27
CA THR A 184 -6.83 18.56 -19.41
C THR A 184 -6.04 18.56 -18.12
N ASP A 185 -5.63 17.37 -17.64
CA ASP A 185 -4.75 17.21 -16.48
C ASP A 185 -3.29 17.64 -16.79
N ILE A 186 -2.41 17.51 -15.81
CA ILE A 186 -0.98 17.90 -15.95
C ILE A 186 -0.22 17.08 -16.98
N ILE A 187 -0.72 15.92 -17.38
CA ILE A 187 -0.16 15.04 -18.42
C ILE A 187 -0.99 15.08 -19.72
N SER A 188 -1.73 16.16 -19.94
CA SER A 188 -2.47 16.46 -21.18
C SER A 188 -3.60 15.50 -21.53
N ARG A 189 -4.18 14.77 -20.56
CA ARG A 189 -5.34 13.89 -20.76
C ARG A 189 -6.63 14.59 -20.37
N ASN A 190 -7.74 14.20 -21.01
CA ASN A 190 -9.05 14.74 -20.64
C ASN A 190 -9.55 14.13 -19.32
N CYS A 191 -9.84 14.98 -18.35
CA CYS A 191 -10.54 14.67 -17.12
C CYS A 191 -11.96 15.18 -17.15
N TYR A 192 -12.91 14.38 -16.67
CA TYR A 192 -14.32 14.72 -16.58
C TYR A 192 -14.75 14.90 -15.14
N ARG A 193 -15.36 16.04 -14.82
CA ARG A 193 -15.89 16.34 -13.47
C ARG A 193 -16.85 15.27 -12.99
N SER A 194 -17.71 14.75 -13.89
CA SER A 194 -18.63 13.66 -13.57
C SER A 194 -17.96 12.37 -13.18
N THR A 195 -16.80 12.04 -13.75
CA THR A 195 -16.03 10.83 -13.39
C THR A 195 -15.34 11.01 -12.02
N VAL A 196 -14.68 12.16 -11.80
CA VAL A 196 -14.07 12.47 -10.50
C VAL A 196 -15.11 12.41 -9.38
N GLN A 197 -16.26 13.07 -9.56
CA GLN A 197 -17.35 13.05 -8.57
C GLN A 197 -17.92 11.64 -8.40
N GLY A 198 -18.10 10.88 -9.49
CA GLY A 198 -18.58 9.50 -9.44
C GLY A 198 -17.66 8.57 -8.64
N TYR A 199 -16.35 8.75 -8.78
CA TYR A 199 -15.37 8.02 -7.97
C TYR A 199 -15.43 8.41 -6.49
N ILE A 200 -15.52 9.70 -6.15
CA ILE A 200 -15.65 10.16 -4.76
C ILE A 200 -16.91 9.55 -4.12
N ASP A 201 -18.07 9.71 -4.76
CA ASP A 201 -19.34 9.21 -4.23
C ASP A 201 -19.35 7.68 -4.09
N GLY A 202 -18.77 7.00 -5.05
CA GLY A 202 -18.67 5.54 -5.06
C GLY A 202 -17.70 4.99 -4.02
N ALA A 203 -16.59 5.67 -3.76
CA ALA A 203 -15.61 5.36 -2.73
C ALA A 203 -16.23 5.54 -1.33
N HIS A 204 -16.91 6.65 -1.08
CA HIS A 204 -17.60 6.91 0.19
C HIS A 204 -18.67 5.86 0.51
N LYS A 205 -19.42 5.37 -0.50
CA LYS A 205 -20.39 4.27 -0.31
C LYS A 205 -19.73 2.98 0.17
N ARG A 206 -18.44 2.80 -0.10
CA ARG A 206 -17.65 1.62 0.29
C ARG A 206 -16.79 1.86 1.54
N GLY A 207 -16.97 2.99 2.24
CA GLY A 207 -16.21 3.33 3.43
C GLY A 207 -14.75 3.72 3.15
N MET A 208 -14.44 4.13 1.92
CA MET A 208 -13.11 4.57 1.53
C MET A 208 -12.95 6.08 1.73
N VAL A 209 -11.79 6.50 2.20
CA VAL A 209 -11.33 7.89 2.26
C VAL A 209 -10.79 8.31 0.90
N THR A 210 -11.12 9.52 0.45
CA THR A 210 -10.69 10.06 -0.84
C THR A 210 -9.74 11.24 -0.63
N LEU A 211 -8.52 11.15 -1.20
CA LEU A 211 -7.52 12.20 -1.13
C LEU A 211 -7.22 12.71 -2.54
N PHE A 212 -7.35 14.02 -2.78
CA PHE A 212 -6.83 14.56 -4.02
C PHE A 212 -5.30 14.66 -3.94
N TYR A 213 -4.64 14.34 -5.05
CA TYR A 213 -3.19 14.49 -5.19
C TYR A 213 -2.84 15.89 -5.68
N ASN A 214 -1.81 16.49 -5.12
CA ASN A 214 -1.11 17.64 -5.68
C ASN A 214 0.25 17.84 -5.01
N LEU A 215 1.17 18.54 -5.69
CA LEU A 215 2.44 18.99 -5.10
C LEU A 215 2.21 20.07 -4.02
N GLY A 216 3.02 20.04 -2.95
CA GLY A 216 3.04 21.09 -1.95
C GLY A 216 3.72 22.38 -2.42
N TYR A 217 4.69 22.25 -3.37
CA TYR A 217 5.53 23.37 -3.79
C TYR A 217 5.93 23.29 -5.27
N GLY A 218 4.96 23.45 -6.15
CA GLY A 218 5.18 23.42 -7.59
C GLY A 218 4.15 24.20 -8.39
N CYS A 219 4.58 24.77 -9.50
CA CYS A 219 3.71 25.43 -10.47
C CYS A 219 4.14 25.09 -11.90
N LEU A 220 3.23 25.24 -12.86
CA LEU A 220 3.54 25.08 -14.28
C LEU A 220 4.14 26.38 -14.85
N GLU A 221 4.66 26.37 -16.07
CA GLU A 221 5.34 27.51 -16.69
C GLU A 221 4.48 28.76 -16.86
N ASP A 222 3.16 28.58 -16.90
CA ASP A 222 2.18 29.67 -17.03
C ASP A 222 1.74 30.29 -15.68
N TYR A 223 2.45 29.98 -14.61
CA TYR A 223 2.13 30.38 -13.23
C TYR A 223 1.89 31.90 -13.05
N ALA A 224 2.59 32.72 -13.81
CA ALA A 224 2.42 34.17 -13.74
C ALA A 224 1.05 34.65 -14.24
N THR A 225 0.33 33.84 -15.04
CA THR A 225 -1.03 34.16 -15.50
C THR A 225 -2.10 33.87 -14.45
N ASP A 226 -1.74 33.11 -13.40
CA ASP A 226 -2.62 32.72 -12.30
C ASP A 226 -2.18 33.38 -10.96
N ASP A 227 -1.60 34.58 -11.04
CA ASP A 227 -1.21 35.42 -9.90
C ASP A 227 -0.16 34.82 -8.95
N VAL A 228 0.64 33.85 -9.38
CA VAL A 228 1.79 33.36 -8.61
C VAL A 228 2.89 34.40 -8.64
N ASN A 229 3.25 34.92 -7.45
CA ASN A 229 4.27 35.96 -7.33
C ASN A 229 5.67 35.37 -7.47
N PRO A 230 6.57 35.98 -8.27
CA PRO A 230 7.98 35.58 -8.35
C PRO A 230 8.71 35.53 -7.01
N GLU A 231 8.30 36.32 -6.02
CA GLU A 231 8.87 36.29 -4.67
C GLU A 231 8.60 34.96 -3.92
N TRP A 232 7.69 34.13 -4.41
CA TRP A 232 7.35 32.84 -3.82
C TRP A 232 8.14 31.67 -4.42
N LEU A 233 8.94 31.92 -5.48
CA LEU A 233 9.67 30.87 -6.19
C LEU A 233 11.02 30.57 -5.52
N MET A 234 11.51 29.38 -5.72
CA MET A 234 12.89 28.99 -5.40
C MET A 234 13.80 29.24 -6.60
N TYR A 235 15.03 29.66 -6.33
CA TYR A 235 16.02 30.01 -7.35
C TYR A 235 17.30 29.19 -7.21
N THR A 236 17.98 28.93 -8.32
CA THR A 236 19.27 28.24 -8.33
C THR A 236 20.45 29.22 -8.14
N ASP A 237 20.21 30.53 -8.08
CA ASP A 237 21.21 31.58 -7.85
C ASP A 237 20.69 32.68 -6.93
N LYS A 238 21.61 33.34 -6.22
CA LYS A 238 21.33 34.40 -5.24
C LYS A 238 20.72 35.69 -5.83
N LEU A 239 20.83 35.87 -7.14
CA LEU A 239 20.34 37.08 -7.84
C LEU A 239 18.94 36.85 -8.42
N HIS A 240 18.30 35.71 -8.08
CA HIS A 240 16.98 35.28 -8.56
C HIS A 240 16.81 35.39 -10.08
N THR A 241 17.87 35.04 -10.83
CA THR A 241 17.85 35.10 -12.30
C THR A 241 17.36 33.79 -12.93
N HIS A 242 17.45 32.67 -12.23
CA HIS A 242 17.04 31.35 -12.71
C HIS A 242 16.19 30.63 -11.65
N VAL A 243 14.91 30.45 -11.97
CA VAL A 243 13.99 29.69 -11.12
C VAL A 243 14.38 28.21 -11.12
N ASP A 244 14.41 27.59 -9.95
CA ASP A 244 14.60 26.16 -9.84
C ASP A 244 13.39 25.41 -10.43
N ASN A 245 13.64 24.38 -11.21
CA ASN A 245 12.60 23.59 -11.81
C ASN A 245 12.98 22.10 -11.89
N HIS A 246 11.95 21.27 -11.97
CA HIS A 246 12.08 19.86 -12.28
C HIS A 246 11.69 19.67 -13.76
N PRO A 247 12.63 19.32 -14.64
CA PRO A 247 12.35 19.20 -16.06
C PRO A 247 11.53 17.96 -16.35
N LEU A 248 10.42 18.13 -17.05
CA LEU A 248 9.55 17.06 -17.54
C LEU A 248 9.33 17.22 -19.03
N GLY A 249 9.35 16.10 -19.76
CA GLY A 249 9.03 16.05 -21.19
C GLY A 249 7.56 15.71 -21.46
N SER A 250 7.20 15.62 -22.76
CA SER A 250 5.89 15.07 -23.15
C SER A 250 5.67 13.70 -22.48
N PRO A 251 4.46 13.41 -21.96
CA PRO A 251 3.17 14.12 -22.15
C PRO A 251 2.86 15.23 -21.14
N PHE A 252 3.77 15.57 -20.23
CA PHE A 252 3.54 16.63 -19.24
C PHE A 252 3.38 18.00 -19.93
N LYS A 253 2.53 18.86 -19.35
CA LYS A 253 2.25 20.19 -19.90
C LYS A 253 3.47 21.11 -19.92
N SER A 254 4.30 21.02 -18.88
CA SER A 254 5.54 21.79 -18.75
C SER A 254 6.46 21.13 -17.71
N ALA A 255 7.68 21.68 -17.54
CA ALA A 255 8.46 21.48 -16.33
C ALA A 255 7.68 21.99 -15.10
N ILE A 256 8.06 21.53 -13.92
CA ILE A 256 7.52 22.00 -12.64
C ILE A 256 8.48 23.07 -12.09
N TYR A 257 8.04 24.32 -11.99
CA TYR A 257 8.78 25.41 -11.37
C TYR A 257 8.50 25.40 -9.86
N LEU A 258 9.53 25.54 -9.03
CA LEU A 258 9.41 25.26 -7.60
C LEU A 258 9.16 26.53 -6.80
N THR A 259 8.30 26.40 -5.81
CA THR A 259 7.90 27.44 -4.88
C THR A 259 8.40 27.16 -3.47
N ASP A 260 8.61 28.19 -2.67
CA ASP A 260 9.15 28.09 -1.31
C ASP A 260 8.04 27.91 -0.27
N LEU A 261 8.02 26.77 0.40
CA LEU A 261 7.08 26.48 1.50
C LEU A 261 7.34 27.32 2.78
N HIS A 262 8.47 28.02 2.89
CA HIS A 262 8.68 28.99 3.97
C HIS A 262 7.93 30.29 3.72
N ASN A 263 7.56 30.58 2.46
CA ASN A 263 6.88 31.81 2.08
C ASN A 263 5.38 31.74 2.42
N ASP A 264 4.93 32.62 3.31
CA ASP A 264 3.53 32.70 3.72
C ASP A 264 2.59 33.00 2.55
N GLY A 265 3.02 33.87 1.60
CA GLY A 265 2.22 34.20 0.42
C GLY A 265 1.92 33.00 -0.45
N TRP A 266 2.91 32.13 -0.66
CA TRP A 266 2.67 30.87 -1.37
C TRP A 266 1.72 29.95 -0.61
N ARG A 267 1.93 29.77 0.69
CA ARG A 267 1.05 28.93 1.51
C ARG A 267 -0.40 29.41 1.51
N ASP A 268 -0.61 30.71 1.66
CA ASP A 268 -1.95 31.28 1.65
C ASP A 268 -2.62 31.17 0.28
N TYR A 269 -1.85 31.39 -0.80
CA TYR A 269 -2.32 31.18 -2.17
C TYR A 269 -2.75 29.72 -2.39
N LEU A 270 -1.89 28.76 -2.11
CA LEU A 270 -2.17 27.33 -2.34
C LEU A 270 -3.36 26.87 -1.50
N ARG A 271 -3.47 27.32 -0.25
CA ARG A 271 -4.62 27.04 0.60
C ARG A 271 -5.91 27.55 -0.02
N ALA A 272 -5.93 28.78 -0.52
CA ALA A 272 -7.12 29.30 -1.21
C ALA A 272 -7.50 28.46 -2.42
N ARG A 273 -6.53 27.94 -3.18
CA ARG A 273 -6.80 27.03 -4.31
C ARG A 273 -7.33 25.67 -3.86
N ASN A 274 -6.82 25.13 -2.75
CA ASN A 274 -7.33 23.89 -2.15
C ASN A 274 -8.75 24.07 -1.58
N ASP A 275 -9.07 25.22 -1.00
CA ASP A 275 -10.43 25.55 -0.54
C ASP A 275 -11.43 25.56 -1.70
N GLU A 276 -11.03 26.03 -2.89
CA GLU A 276 -11.84 25.90 -4.10
C GLU A 276 -12.09 24.43 -4.48
N VAL A 277 -11.08 23.57 -4.41
CA VAL A 277 -11.24 22.13 -4.64
C VAL A 277 -12.29 21.56 -3.67
N TYR A 278 -12.15 21.81 -2.37
CA TYR A 278 -13.07 21.32 -1.36
C TYR A 278 -14.49 21.87 -1.48
N SER A 279 -14.65 23.06 -2.06
CA SER A 279 -15.98 23.66 -2.29
C SER A 279 -16.74 23.01 -3.43
N VAL A 280 -16.04 22.37 -4.38
CA VAL A 280 -16.62 21.72 -5.57
C VAL A 280 -16.69 20.20 -5.41
N PHE A 281 -15.64 19.60 -4.83
CA PHE A 281 -15.52 18.16 -4.65
C PHE A 281 -15.46 17.80 -3.17
N ASN A 282 -16.23 16.78 -2.78
CA ASN A 282 -16.26 16.32 -1.40
C ASN A 282 -15.09 15.36 -1.07
N PHE A 283 -13.86 15.76 -1.43
CA PHE A 283 -12.67 15.04 -0.98
C PHE A 283 -12.51 15.09 0.55
N ASP A 284 -12.07 13.99 1.14
CA ASP A 284 -11.81 13.91 2.58
C ASP A 284 -10.50 14.60 2.97
N GLY A 285 -9.57 14.76 2.03
CA GLY A 285 -8.28 15.36 2.31
C GLY A 285 -7.36 15.48 1.11
N TRP A 286 -6.08 15.68 1.42
CA TRP A 286 -5.03 15.96 0.46
C TRP A 286 -3.85 14.97 0.60
N GLN A 287 -3.47 14.34 -0.52
CA GLN A 287 -2.21 13.63 -0.70
C GLN A 287 -1.19 14.64 -1.24
N ILE A 288 -0.33 15.12 -0.37
CA ILE A 288 0.72 16.08 -0.71
C ILE A 288 1.91 15.34 -1.28
N ASP A 289 2.38 15.76 -2.43
CA ASP A 289 3.62 15.24 -3.00
C ASP A 289 4.76 16.26 -2.95
N GLN A 290 5.98 15.78 -3.16
CA GLN A 290 7.21 16.55 -3.14
C GLN A 290 8.27 15.87 -4.04
N LEU A 291 9.36 16.57 -4.35
CA LEU A 291 10.33 16.17 -5.37
C LEU A 291 11.68 15.69 -4.81
N GLY A 292 11.74 15.34 -3.52
CA GLY A 292 12.96 14.87 -2.88
C GLY A 292 14.06 15.94 -2.77
N VAL A 293 15.28 15.46 -2.57
CA VAL A 293 16.46 16.31 -2.42
C VAL A 293 16.74 17.07 -3.71
N ARG A 294 16.88 18.38 -3.62
CA ARG A 294 17.26 19.17 -4.80
C ARG A 294 18.72 18.91 -5.19
N PRO A 295 19.03 18.82 -6.51
CA PRO A 295 20.38 18.51 -6.97
C PRO A 295 21.38 19.65 -6.71
N THR A 296 20.90 20.88 -6.50
CA THR A 296 21.70 22.08 -6.27
C THR A 296 21.18 22.84 -5.05
N THR A 297 22.00 23.74 -4.51
CA THR A 297 21.56 24.70 -3.50
C THR A 297 20.50 25.62 -4.08
N VAL A 298 19.40 25.80 -3.33
CA VAL A 298 18.31 26.69 -3.72
C VAL A 298 18.22 27.90 -2.79
N TYR A 299 17.69 28.98 -3.33
CA TYR A 299 17.64 30.30 -2.69
C TYR A 299 16.22 30.87 -2.77
N ASP A 300 15.85 31.65 -1.76
CA ASP A 300 14.66 32.50 -1.82
C ASP A 300 14.89 33.72 -2.74
N TYR A 301 13.86 34.52 -2.94
CA TYR A 301 13.96 35.75 -3.75
C TYR A 301 14.98 36.78 -3.22
N SER A 302 15.26 36.78 -1.92
CA SER A 302 16.24 37.65 -1.26
C SER A 302 17.67 37.09 -1.32
N GLY A 303 17.88 35.92 -1.89
CA GLY A 303 19.18 35.26 -2.02
C GLY A 303 19.65 34.51 -0.77
N ASN A 304 18.76 34.23 0.17
CA ASN A 304 19.05 33.35 1.31
C ASN A 304 18.93 31.88 0.88
N VAL A 305 19.78 31.02 1.45
CA VAL A 305 19.71 29.57 1.21
C VAL A 305 18.45 28.99 1.86
N ILE A 306 17.73 28.16 1.12
CA ILE A 306 16.55 27.44 1.59
C ILE A 306 16.94 26.00 1.94
N ASP A 307 16.59 25.54 3.15
CA ASP A 307 16.50 24.10 3.47
C ASP A 307 15.03 23.66 3.29
N VAL A 308 14.72 23.14 2.10
CA VAL A 308 13.35 22.85 1.66
C VAL A 308 12.57 22.00 2.65
N GLN A 309 13.20 20.93 3.17
CA GLN A 309 12.53 20.00 4.08
C GLN A 309 12.16 20.62 5.42
N SER A 310 12.87 21.66 5.85
CA SER A 310 12.64 22.28 7.16
C SER A 310 11.27 22.98 7.29
N ALA A 311 10.60 23.24 6.16
CA ALA A 311 9.25 23.81 6.12
C ALA A 311 8.13 22.76 6.22
N PHE A 312 8.37 21.47 5.95
CA PHE A 312 7.31 20.48 5.78
C PHE A 312 6.42 20.32 7.01
N GLY A 313 7.02 20.22 8.20
CA GLY A 313 6.26 20.05 9.44
C GLY A 313 5.34 21.24 9.74
N SER A 314 5.86 22.47 9.61
CA SER A 314 5.07 23.69 9.83
C SER A 314 3.99 23.90 8.76
N PHE A 315 4.28 23.57 7.51
CA PHE A 315 3.31 23.59 6.42
C PHE A 315 2.13 22.67 6.70
N ILE A 316 2.38 21.40 7.00
CA ILE A 316 1.33 20.42 7.33
C ILE A 316 0.50 20.87 8.54
N ALA A 317 1.15 21.38 9.59
CA ALA A 317 0.46 21.86 10.80
C ALA A 317 -0.44 23.06 10.52
N ASN A 318 -0.01 23.99 9.67
CA ASN A 318 -0.78 25.14 9.25
C ASN A 318 -2.00 24.73 8.40
N GLU A 319 -1.82 23.80 7.45
CA GLU A 319 -2.92 23.27 6.66
C GLU A 319 -3.95 22.53 7.53
N LYS A 320 -3.48 21.71 8.46
CA LYS A 320 -4.37 21.02 9.41
C LYS A 320 -5.12 21.96 10.33
N THR A 321 -4.50 23.07 10.74
CA THR A 321 -5.14 24.10 11.56
C THR A 321 -6.24 24.84 10.78
N ALA A 322 -5.97 25.16 9.51
CA ALA A 322 -6.93 25.83 8.64
C ALA A 322 -8.11 24.91 8.26
N GLN A 323 -7.83 23.62 8.05
CA GLN A 323 -8.80 22.60 7.63
C GLN A 323 -8.81 21.41 8.61
N PRO A 324 -9.29 21.58 9.87
CA PRO A 324 -9.12 20.59 10.94
C PRO A 324 -9.83 19.25 10.65
N ASN A 325 -10.88 19.28 9.83
CA ASN A 325 -11.65 18.09 9.45
C ASN A 325 -11.11 17.41 8.19
N LYS A 326 -10.13 17.99 7.49
CA LYS A 326 -9.54 17.40 6.31
C LYS A 326 -8.32 16.55 6.68
N ARG A 327 -8.18 15.45 5.99
CA ARG A 327 -7.07 14.51 6.16
C ARG A 327 -5.85 14.98 5.38
N ILE A 328 -4.68 14.67 5.88
CA ILE A 328 -3.42 15.02 5.23
C ILE A 328 -2.51 13.80 5.24
N VAL A 329 -1.98 13.48 4.08
CA VAL A 329 -0.87 12.55 3.88
C VAL A 329 0.18 13.27 3.06
N MET A 330 1.46 13.16 3.42
CA MET A 330 2.54 13.73 2.61
C MET A 330 3.56 12.65 2.26
N ASN A 331 3.92 12.60 0.98
CA ASN A 331 4.99 11.73 0.50
C ASN A 331 6.35 12.16 1.07
N ALA A 332 7.14 11.19 1.50
CA ALA A 332 8.55 11.36 1.86
C ALA A 332 9.41 10.58 0.85
N VAL A 333 9.82 11.22 -0.22
CA VAL A 333 10.64 10.61 -1.28
C VAL A 333 11.98 10.17 -0.70
N GLY A 334 12.26 8.86 -0.66
CA GLY A 334 13.47 8.32 -0.03
C GLY A 334 13.65 8.76 1.42
N GLN A 335 12.57 8.90 2.19
CA GLN A 335 12.54 9.45 3.56
C GLN A 335 12.97 10.93 3.68
N TYR A 336 13.09 11.70 2.58
CA TYR A 336 13.43 13.12 2.64
C TYR A 336 12.38 13.93 3.42
N GLY A 337 12.83 14.62 4.45
CA GLY A 337 11.96 15.37 5.36
C GLY A 337 11.08 14.51 6.28
N GLN A 338 11.25 13.19 6.30
CA GLN A 338 10.44 12.32 7.16
C GLN A 338 10.75 12.53 8.62
N GLN A 339 12.04 12.42 9.00
CA GLN A 339 12.47 12.61 10.39
C GLN A 339 12.35 14.07 10.83
N GLY A 340 11.68 14.32 11.94
CA GLY A 340 11.57 15.64 12.56
C GLY A 340 10.65 16.65 11.86
N GLN A 341 10.09 16.28 10.70
CA GLN A 341 9.17 17.12 9.93
C GLN A 341 7.85 16.38 9.67
N ILE A 342 7.76 15.58 8.59
CA ILE A 342 6.52 14.91 8.16
C ILE A 342 6.00 13.95 9.23
N ALA A 343 6.88 13.07 9.77
CA ALA A 343 6.47 12.04 10.72
C ALA A 343 5.88 12.61 12.01
N SER A 344 6.42 13.71 12.51
CA SER A 344 5.94 14.40 13.72
C SER A 344 4.75 15.32 13.49
N ALA A 345 4.46 15.69 12.22
CA ALA A 345 3.33 16.53 11.84
C ALA A 345 1.99 15.77 11.90
N PRO A 346 0.83 16.47 11.86
CA PRO A 346 -0.49 15.84 11.93
C PRO A 346 -0.93 15.19 10.60
N VAL A 347 -0.09 14.31 10.05
CA VAL A 347 -0.45 13.42 8.93
C VAL A 347 -1.18 12.19 9.44
N ASP A 348 -2.04 11.60 8.61
CA ASP A 348 -2.82 10.40 8.96
C ASP A 348 -1.92 9.18 9.16
N PHE A 349 -0.94 9.00 8.31
CA PHE A 349 0.08 7.94 8.37
C PHE A 349 1.37 8.38 7.67
N CYS A 350 2.46 7.67 7.86
CA CYS A 350 3.71 7.90 7.14
C CYS A 350 3.61 7.25 5.76
N TYR A 351 3.78 8.06 4.72
CA TYR A 351 3.85 7.60 3.34
C TYR A 351 5.27 7.82 2.83
N THR A 352 5.94 6.76 2.43
CA THR A 352 7.34 6.81 1.99
C THR A 352 7.50 6.19 0.62
N GLU A 353 8.04 6.95 -0.31
CA GLU A 353 8.42 6.47 -1.62
C GLU A 353 9.82 5.83 -1.57
N VAL A 354 9.92 4.57 -2.01
CA VAL A 354 11.11 3.74 -1.83
C VAL A 354 11.88 3.65 -3.14
N TRP A 355 13.07 4.25 -3.15
CA TRP A 355 13.94 4.31 -4.33
C TRP A 355 15.28 3.56 -4.19
N GLU A 356 15.59 3.10 -2.97
CA GLU A 356 16.84 2.36 -2.75
C GLU A 356 16.71 0.94 -3.29
N HIS A 357 17.45 0.64 -4.34
CA HIS A 357 17.66 -0.71 -4.86
C HIS A 357 19.00 -1.23 -4.35
N SER A 358 18.98 -2.08 -3.34
CA SER A 358 20.19 -2.63 -2.73
C SER A 358 20.06 -4.11 -2.48
N ASN A 359 20.92 -4.90 -3.09
CA ASN A 359 21.08 -6.30 -2.74
C ASN A 359 21.68 -6.52 -1.35
N THR A 360 22.22 -5.46 -0.72
CA THR A 360 22.82 -5.55 0.61
C THR A 360 21.75 -5.61 1.68
N ASP A 361 20.74 -4.73 1.61
CA ASP A 361 19.61 -4.70 2.53
C ASP A 361 18.43 -5.52 2.00
N GLY A 362 18.28 -5.60 0.69
CA GLY A 362 17.23 -6.33 0.01
C GLY A 362 15.85 -6.01 0.59
N TYR A 363 15.05 -7.04 0.86
CA TYR A 363 13.76 -6.90 1.53
C TYR A 363 13.86 -6.30 2.94
N GLY A 364 15.05 -6.23 3.54
CA GLY A 364 15.30 -5.59 4.84
C GLY A 364 15.05 -4.08 4.86
N ILE A 365 15.03 -3.42 3.70
CA ILE A 365 14.70 -2.00 3.59
C ILE A 365 13.31 -1.69 4.12
N PHE A 366 12.35 -2.59 3.94
CA PHE A 366 10.99 -2.39 4.45
C PHE A 366 10.97 -2.35 5.98
N SER A 367 11.69 -3.27 6.63
CA SER A 367 11.78 -3.26 8.09
C SER A 367 12.41 -1.97 8.61
N ARG A 368 13.49 -1.49 7.97
CA ARG A 368 14.16 -0.24 8.33
C ARG A 368 13.22 0.94 8.23
N ILE A 369 12.59 1.15 7.07
CA ILE A 369 11.70 2.30 6.84
C ILE A 369 10.48 2.25 7.78
N ILE A 370 9.85 1.09 7.96
CA ILE A 370 8.69 0.94 8.84
C ILE A 370 9.06 1.25 10.29
N THR A 371 10.21 0.74 10.76
CA THR A 371 10.70 0.99 12.12
C THR A 371 11.08 2.45 12.32
N ASP A 372 11.79 3.06 11.36
CA ASP A 372 12.16 4.47 11.40
C ASP A 372 10.91 5.35 11.46
N ASN A 373 9.95 5.12 10.58
CA ASN A 373 8.69 5.86 10.54
C ASN A 373 7.91 5.74 11.85
N ALA A 374 7.81 4.53 12.42
CA ALA A 374 7.16 4.31 13.70
C ALA A 374 7.85 5.08 14.84
N ASN A 375 9.18 5.05 14.89
CA ASN A 375 9.98 5.74 15.90
C ASN A 375 9.86 7.28 15.78
N TRP A 376 9.90 7.81 14.55
CA TRP A 376 9.86 9.25 14.32
C TRP A 376 8.46 9.85 14.44
N SER A 377 7.41 9.05 14.28
CA SER A 377 6.01 9.50 14.29
C SER A 377 5.25 9.20 15.56
N ASN A 378 5.91 8.64 16.58
CA ASN A 378 5.24 8.08 17.76
C ASN A 378 4.21 6.99 17.40
N GLY A 379 4.60 6.13 16.45
CA GLY A 379 3.87 4.90 16.11
C GLY A 379 2.77 5.04 15.06
N LYS A 380 2.81 6.03 14.16
CA LYS A 380 1.92 6.04 12.99
C LYS A 380 2.25 4.86 12.06
N GLN A 381 1.22 4.40 11.36
CA GLN A 381 1.33 3.36 10.34
C GLN A 381 2.17 3.82 9.15
N THR A 382 2.72 2.86 8.40
CA THR A 382 3.52 3.12 7.21
C THR A 382 2.87 2.53 5.96
N VAL A 383 2.73 3.36 4.93
CA VAL A 383 2.45 2.98 3.55
C VAL A 383 3.71 3.22 2.72
N LEU A 384 4.13 2.23 1.97
CA LEU A 384 5.30 2.27 1.11
C LEU A 384 4.86 2.40 -0.36
N ALA A 385 5.20 3.49 -1.03
CA ALA A 385 5.15 3.56 -2.48
C ALA A 385 6.42 2.90 -3.02
N ALA A 386 6.34 1.58 -3.22
CA ALA A 386 7.44 0.73 -3.64
C ALA A 386 7.09 0.13 -5.00
N TYR A 387 7.84 0.54 -6.03
CA TYR A 387 7.57 0.15 -7.41
C TYR A 387 8.19 -1.20 -7.73
N LEU A 388 7.34 -2.22 -7.90
CA LEU A 388 7.76 -3.60 -8.11
C LEU A 388 7.78 -3.94 -9.60
N ASN A 389 8.76 -4.73 -10.03
CA ASN A 389 9.02 -5.08 -11.44
C ASN A 389 9.25 -3.84 -12.33
N TYR A 390 9.98 -2.86 -11.81
CA TYR A 390 10.15 -1.53 -12.41
C TYR A 390 10.66 -1.59 -13.86
N ASP A 391 11.83 -2.20 -14.09
CA ASP A 391 12.41 -2.31 -15.44
C ASP A 391 11.59 -3.23 -16.34
N LEU A 392 10.91 -4.24 -15.78
CA LEU A 392 10.00 -5.10 -16.54
C LEU A 392 8.83 -4.26 -17.10
N GLY A 393 8.25 -3.37 -16.30
CA GLY A 393 7.20 -2.44 -16.73
C GLY A 393 7.66 -1.50 -17.84
N LEU A 394 8.89 -1.01 -17.79
CA LEU A 394 9.46 -0.15 -18.81
C LEU A 394 9.75 -0.87 -20.16
N LYS A 395 9.87 -2.20 -20.15
CA LYS A 395 10.09 -3.00 -21.39
C LYS A 395 8.82 -3.10 -22.26
N GLY A 396 7.66 -2.79 -21.73
CA GLY A 396 6.39 -2.82 -22.42
C GLY A 396 5.38 -3.79 -21.81
N ARG A 397 4.33 -4.13 -22.56
CA ARG A 397 3.22 -4.94 -22.06
C ARG A 397 3.66 -6.36 -21.69
N GLY A 398 3.19 -6.82 -20.51
CA GLY A 398 3.53 -8.13 -19.96
C GLY A 398 2.75 -8.46 -18.71
N TYR A 399 3.33 -9.34 -17.90
CA TYR A 399 2.77 -9.76 -16.62
C TYR A 399 3.74 -9.48 -15.49
N PHE A 400 3.19 -9.11 -14.34
CA PHE A 400 3.97 -9.06 -13.11
C PHE A 400 4.58 -10.43 -12.79
N ASN A 401 5.80 -10.44 -12.29
CA ASN A 401 6.39 -11.63 -11.72
C ASN A 401 5.73 -11.95 -10.37
N THR A 402 4.82 -12.92 -10.36
CA THR A 402 4.06 -13.32 -9.19
C THR A 402 4.93 -13.57 -7.94
N PRO A 403 6.06 -14.32 -8.00
CA PRO A 403 6.92 -14.53 -6.84
C PRO A 403 7.48 -13.26 -6.22
N GLY A 404 8.02 -12.35 -7.03
CA GLY A 404 8.60 -11.10 -6.55
C GLY A 404 7.56 -10.22 -5.83
N ILE A 405 6.37 -10.08 -6.41
CA ILE A 405 5.26 -9.34 -5.80
C ILE A 405 4.86 -9.93 -4.45
N ILE A 406 4.69 -11.26 -4.38
CA ILE A 406 4.27 -11.93 -3.14
C ILE A 406 5.35 -11.78 -2.05
N MET A 407 6.63 -11.97 -2.39
CA MET A 407 7.73 -11.84 -1.43
C MET A 407 7.83 -10.43 -0.86
N ALA A 408 7.71 -9.39 -1.69
CA ALA A 408 7.71 -8.00 -1.24
C ALA A 408 6.51 -7.70 -0.33
N THR A 409 5.31 -8.13 -0.74
CA THR A 409 4.08 -7.94 0.04
C THR A 409 4.15 -8.67 1.39
N ALA A 410 4.68 -9.91 1.40
CA ALA A 410 4.89 -10.69 2.63
C ALA A 410 5.87 -9.99 3.58
N ALA A 411 7.01 -9.52 3.07
CA ALA A 411 8.02 -8.84 3.86
C ALA A 411 7.48 -7.55 4.48
N ALA A 412 6.85 -6.67 3.68
CA ALA A 412 6.26 -5.42 4.18
C ALA A 412 5.16 -5.69 5.23
N SER A 413 4.26 -6.64 4.97
CA SER A 413 3.14 -6.97 5.87
C SER A 413 3.61 -7.59 7.19
N ALA A 414 4.60 -8.48 7.17
CA ALA A 414 5.16 -9.08 8.38
C ALA A 414 5.76 -8.02 9.32
N TRP A 415 6.34 -6.96 8.78
CA TRP A 415 6.83 -5.80 9.54
C TRP A 415 5.76 -4.77 9.89
N GLY A 416 4.51 -4.98 9.47
CA GLY A 416 3.36 -4.13 9.82
C GLY A 416 3.16 -2.93 8.89
N GLY A 417 3.82 -2.89 7.74
CA GLY A 417 3.58 -1.91 6.68
C GLY A 417 2.62 -2.40 5.61
N THR A 418 2.26 -1.52 4.68
CA THR A 418 1.52 -1.84 3.46
C THR A 418 2.22 -1.23 2.25
N ILE A 419 2.07 -1.87 1.09
CA ILE A 419 2.58 -1.33 -0.17
C ILE A 419 1.43 -0.71 -0.95
N LEU A 420 1.63 0.50 -1.49
CA LEU A 420 0.76 1.10 -2.49
C LEU A 420 1.00 0.37 -3.82
N GLN A 421 0.15 -0.58 -4.15
CA GLN A 421 0.28 -1.36 -5.36
C GLN A 421 -1.05 -1.57 -6.10
N MET A 422 -2.19 -1.37 -5.43
CA MET A 422 -3.52 -1.56 -6.01
C MET A 422 -4.15 -0.23 -6.40
N GLY A 423 -4.68 -0.17 -7.63
CA GLY A 423 -5.43 0.93 -8.17
C GLY A 423 -6.45 0.42 -9.17
N GLU A 424 -6.79 1.22 -10.15
CA GLU A 424 -7.53 0.76 -11.32
C GLU A 424 -6.77 -0.32 -12.13
N HIS A 425 -5.46 -0.42 -11.90
CA HIS A 425 -4.55 -1.49 -12.28
C HIS A 425 -3.51 -1.67 -11.17
N MET A 426 -2.59 -2.61 -11.28
CA MET A 426 -1.47 -2.76 -10.35
C MET A 426 -0.32 -1.84 -10.78
N LEU A 427 0.31 -1.16 -9.81
CA LEU A 427 1.36 -0.16 -10.03
C LEU A 427 2.73 -0.82 -10.20
N CYS A 428 3.50 -0.42 -11.24
CA CYS A 428 4.87 -0.90 -11.45
C CYS A 428 5.94 0.19 -11.42
N HIS A 429 5.59 1.47 -11.63
CA HIS A 429 6.50 2.60 -11.53
C HIS A 429 5.77 3.92 -11.26
N GLU A 430 6.51 5.03 -11.13
CA GLU A 430 6.00 6.33 -10.70
C GLU A 430 5.05 7.03 -11.69
N TYR A 431 4.99 6.57 -12.92
CA TYR A 431 4.01 7.05 -13.88
C TYR A 431 2.71 6.25 -13.71
N PHE A 432 1.86 6.69 -12.82
CA PHE A 432 0.64 5.99 -12.38
C PHE A 432 -0.33 5.57 -13.50
N PRO A 433 -0.46 6.28 -14.63
CA PRO A 433 -1.31 5.83 -15.74
C PRO A 433 -0.79 4.63 -16.53
N ASP A 434 0.44 4.17 -16.28
CA ASP A 434 1.01 3.04 -17.00
C ASP A 434 0.42 1.70 -16.53
N ASP A 435 -0.28 1.03 -17.44
CA ASP A 435 -0.90 -0.28 -17.27
C ASP A 435 -0.16 -1.40 -18.05
N ASN A 436 1.13 -1.22 -18.31
CA ASN A 436 1.92 -2.16 -19.11
C ASN A 436 1.95 -3.56 -18.52
N LEU A 437 2.00 -3.69 -17.20
CA LEU A 437 1.98 -4.99 -16.55
C LEU A 437 0.59 -5.35 -16.02
N THR A 438 0.20 -6.60 -16.24
CA THR A 438 -1.09 -7.14 -15.79
C THR A 438 -0.86 -8.28 -14.77
N MET A 439 -1.75 -8.40 -13.79
CA MET A 439 -1.73 -9.53 -12.87
C MET A 439 -2.14 -10.83 -13.58
N THR A 440 -1.36 -11.90 -13.38
CA THR A 440 -1.84 -13.25 -13.70
C THR A 440 -3.03 -13.63 -12.81
N GLY A 441 -3.82 -14.63 -13.20
CA GLY A 441 -4.88 -15.16 -12.34
C GLY A 441 -4.35 -15.73 -11.02
N GLU A 442 -3.12 -16.26 -11.02
CA GLU A 442 -2.43 -16.72 -9.81
C GLU A 442 -2.11 -15.55 -8.88
N LEU A 443 -1.51 -14.48 -9.41
CA LEU A 443 -1.21 -13.28 -8.62
C LEU A 443 -2.47 -12.64 -8.06
N LYS A 444 -3.54 -12.51 -8.87
CA LYS A 444 -4.82 -11.96 -8.41
C LYS A 444 -5.37 -12.75 -7.21
N ARG A 445 -5.36 -14.08 -7.27
CA ARG A 445 -5.79 -14.93 -6.14
C ARG A 445 -4.90 -14.79 -4.93
N ALA A 446 -3.59 -14.71 -5.12
CA ALA A 446 -2.64 -14.54 -4.02
C ALA A 446 -2.86 -13.18 -3.33
N MET A 447 -2.95 -12.09 -4.09
CA MET A 447 -3.16 -10.75 -3.53
C MET A 447 -4.46 -10.66 -2.75
N ILE A 448 -5.55 -11.24 -3.23
CA ILE A 448 -6.81 -11.31 -2.49
C ILE A 448 -6.59 -11.97 -1.12
N ARG A 449 -5.93 -13.13 -1.06
CA ARG A 449 -5.65 -13.83 0.21
C ARG A 449 -4.74 -13.02 1.14
N TYR A 450 -3.74 -12.34 0.59
CA TYR A 450 -2.82 -11.51 1.37
C TYR A 450 -3.51 -10.30 1.99
N TYR A 451 -4.39 -9.64 1.26
CA TYR A 451 -5.20 -8.53 1.79
C TYR A 451 -6.24 -9.02 2.81
N ASP A 452 -6.93 -10.14 2.55
CA ASP A 452 -7.83 -10.76 3.54
C ASP A 452 -7.09 -11.12 4.83
N PHE A 453 -5.89 -11.72 4.71
CA PHE A 453 -5.04 -12.08 5.83
C PHE A 453 -4.57 -10.85 6.62
N ALA A 454 -4.09 -9.82 5.92
CA ALA A 454 -3.65 -8.58 6.54
C ALA A 454 -4.76 -7.87 7.32
N VAL A 455 -6.00 -7.94 6.84
CA VAL A 455 -7.18 -7.40 7.54
C VAL A 455 -7.58 -8.27 8.71
N ALA A 456 -7.70 -9.58 8.51
CA ALA A 456 -8.16 -10.48 9.58
C ALA A 456 -7.24 -10.50 10.80
N TYR A 457 -5.94 -10.28 10.59
CA TYR A 457 -4.92 -10.31 11.63
C TYR A 457 -4.26 -8.95 11.90
N GLU A 458 -4.90 -7.85 11.52
CA GLU A 458 -4.35 -6.50 11.70
C GLU A 458 -4.03 -6.16 13.16
N ASN A 459 -4.75 -6.74 14.13
CA ASN A 459 -4.45 -6.61 15.56
C ASN A 459 -3.07 -7.17 15.94
N LEU A 460 -2.59 -8.19 15.24
CA LEU A 460 -1.27 -8.79 15.46
C LEU A 460 -0.20 -8.15 14.61
N LEU A 461 -0.54 -7.77 13.37
CA LEU A 461 0.40 -7.20 12.41
C LEU A 461 0.69 -5.72 12.68
N ARG A 462 -0.32 -4.98 13.18
CA ARG A 462 -0.27 -3.53 13.42
C ARG A 462 -0.86 -3.17 14.79
N PRO A 463 -0.36 -3.77 15.88
CA PRO A 463 -0.89 -3.58 17.22
C PRO A 463 -0.69 -2.13 17.68
N ALA A 464 -1.66 -1.61 18.46
CA ALA A 464 -1.50 -0.34 19.14
C ALA A 464 -0.64 -0.53 20.41
N THR A 465 0.11 0.50 20.75
CA THR A 465 0.65 0.64 22.11
C THR A 465 -0.39 1.31 23.01
N PRO A 466 -0.25 1.23 24.35
CA PRO A 466 -1.12 1.96 25.28
C PRO A 466 -1.15 3.47 25.04
N ALA A 467 -0.11 4.05 24.45
CA ALA A 467 -0.04 5.47 24.05
C ALA A 467 -0.66 5.75 22.67
N GLY A 468 -1.27 4.74 22.01
CA GLY A 468 -1.85 4.88 20.68
C GLY A 468 -0.86 4.67 19.52
N GLY A 469 0.42 4.51 19.79
CA GLY A 469 1.44 4.19 18.79
C GLY A 469 1.44 2.71 18.38
N ILE A 470 2.40 2.32 17.54
CA ILE A 470 2.62 0.91 17.14
C ILE A 470 3.64 0.29 18.08
N ASN A 471 3.36 -0.92 18.57
CA ASN A 471 4.37 -1.70 19.27
C ASN A 471 5.51 -2.08 18.33
N SER A 472 6.72 -1.63 18.62
CA SER A 472 7.96 -1.87 17.86
C SER A 472 8.92 -2.83 18.56
N ASP A 473 8.46 -3.60 19.54
CA ASP A 473 9.29 -4.54 20.28
C ASP A 473 9.57 -5.82 19.46
N TRP A 474 10.49 -5.65 18.50
CA TRP A 474 10.93 -6.69 17.59
C TRP A 474 12.15 -7.42 18.10
N TYR A 475 12.22 -8.73 17.87
CA TYR A 475 13.38 -9.54 18.21
C TYR A 475 13.66 -10.63 17.15
N GLY A 476 14.91 -11.08 17.06
CA GLY A 476 15.27 -12.24 16.24
C GLY A 476 14.93 -13.54 16.98
N VAL A 477 14.26 -14.46 16.30
CA VAL A 477 13.89 -15.76 16.88
C VAL A 477 14.90 -16.82 16.47
N ASP A 478 15.55 -17.44 17.44
CA ASP A 478 16.47 -18.56 17.19
C ASP A 478 15.66 -19.85 17.04
N VAL A 479 15.37 -20.21 15.78
CA VAL A 479 14.61 -21.41 15.44
C VAL A 479 15.56 -22.54 15.08
N THR A 480 15.40 -23.67 15.77
CA THR A 480 16.02 -24.95 15.41
C THR A 480 14.98 -25.86 14.75
N SER A 481 15.43 -26.73 13.84
CA SER A 481 14.58 -27.69 13.16
C SER A 481 15.33 -29.00 12.93
N THR A 482 14.60 -30.10 12.91
CA THR A 482 15.11 -31.42 12.46
C THR A 482 14.97 -31.61 10.95
N SER A 483 14.40 -30.64 10.22
CA SER A 483 14.36 -30.62 8.76
C SER A 483 15.69 -30.09 8.19
N ASP A 484 15.89 -30.26 6.88
CA ASP A 484 17.05 -29.73 6.15
C ASP A 484 16.98 -28.21 5.90
N TYR A 485 15.93 -27.51 6.39
CA TYR A 485 15.75 -26.08 6.17
C TYR A 485 16.57 -25.27 7.17
N VAL A 486 17.21 -24.22 6.64
CA VAL A 486 18.01 -23.30 7.44
C VAL A 486 17.17 -22.09 7.86
N PHE A 487 17.09 -21.84 9.14
CA PHE A 487 16.44 -20.68 9.72
C PHE A 487 17.48 -19.62 10.08
N ASN A 488 17.11 -18.36 9.92
CA ASN A 488 17.98 -17.22 10.16
C ASN A 488 17.25 -16.14 10.94
N GLN A 489 17.82 -15.72 12.06
CA GLN A 489 17.28 -14.60 12.84
C GLN A 489 17.34 -13.29 12.04
N TRP A 490 16.30 -12.47 12.16
CA TRP A 490 16.18 -11.16 11.56
C TRP A 490 16.00 -11.19 10.03
N GLY A 491 16.86 -10.48 9.33
CA GLY A 491 16.68 -10.10 7.95
C GLY A 491 16.76 -11.21 6.92
N PRO A 492 16.45 -10.91 5.66
CA PRO A 492 16.46 -11.85 4.56
C PRO A 492 17.87 -12.36 4.25
N LYS A 493 17.98 -13.67 4.02
CA LYS A 493 19.17 -14.33 3.46
C LYS A 493 18.74 -15.33 2.41
N ALA A 494 19.42 -15.35 1.28
CA ALA A 494 19.18 -16.34 0.23
C ALA A 494 19.31 -17.76 0.76
N ASN A 495 18.47 -18.67 0.27
CA ASN A 495 18.40 -20.08 0.67
C ASN A 495 18.00 -20.34 2.13
N GLN A 496 17.39 -19.36 2.81
CA GLN A 496 17.03 -19.47 4.24
C GLN A 496 15.60 -18.99 4.49
N ILE A 497 15.10 -19.31 5.68
CA ILE A 497 13.84 -18.78 6.22
C ILE A 497 14.22 -17.75 7.29
N ALA A 498 13.84 -16.50 7.07
CA ALA A 498 14.03 -15.43 8.06
C ALA A 498 12.99 -15.58 9.19
N THR A 499 13.42 -15.40 10.43
CA THR A 499 12.61 -15.57 11.63
C THR A 499 12.67 -14.30 12.47
N ILE A 500 11.54 -13.61 12.54
CA ILE A 500 11.35 -12.39 13.31
C ILE A 500 10.19 -12.55 14.28
N GLY A 501 10.33 -12.04 15.48
CA GLY A 501 9.29 -12.04 16.50
C GLY A 501 8.92 -10.63 16.94
N ARG A 502 7.73 -10.50 17.46
CA ARG A 502 7.23 -9.30 18.12
C ARG A 502 6.56 -9.69 19.43
N HIS A 503 6.96 -9.03 20.51
CA HIS A 503 6.26 -9.15 21.78
C HIS A 503 5.03 -8.26 21.82
N LEU A 504 3.87 -8.85 22.12
CA LEU A 504 2.64 -8.16 22.44
C LEU A 504 2.25 -8.46 23.89
N ASP A 505 1.28 -7.74 24.43
CA ASP A 505 0.84 -7.89 25.83
C ASP A 505 0.40 -9.33 26.14
N ASP A 506 -0.47 -9.89 25.26
CA ASP A 506 -1.11 -11.19 25.46
C ASP A 506 -0.49 -12.34 24.65
N CYS A 507 0.43 -12.05 23.73
CA CYS A 507 1.04 -13.07 22.89
C CYS A 507 2.39 -12.62 22.29
N ASP A 508 3.13 -13.59 21.79
CA ASP A 508 4.26 -13.36 20.91
C ASP A 508 3.84 -13.77 19.48
N VAL A 509 4.17 -12.93 18.51
CA VAL A 509 3.90 -13.17 17.08
C VAL A 509 5.22 -13.41 16.38
N ILE A 510 5.37 -14.58 15.75
CA ILE A 510 6.61 -14.98 15.09
C ILE A 510 6.32 -15.15 13.59
N HIS A 511 7.08 -14.47 12.76
CA HIS A 511 6.98 -14.55 11.30
C HIS A 511 8.10 -15.39 10.73
N LEU A 512 7.75 -16.30 9.85
CA LEU A 512 8.64 -17.10 9.03
C LEU A 512 8.52 -16.60 7.60
N LEU A 513 9.56 -15.92 7.09
CA LEU A 513 9.62 -15.40 5.73
C LEU A 513 10.58 -16.25 4.91
N SER A 514 10.09 -16.92 3.89
CA SER A 514 10.87 -17.86 3.09
C SER A 514 11.58 -17.18 1.92
N TYR A 515 12.89 -17.25 1.94
CA TYR A 515 13.79 -16.86 0.84
C TYR A 515 14.56 -18.08 0.31
N ARG A 516 14.02 -19.30 0.52
CA ARG A 516 14.71 -20.57 0.22
C ARG A 516 15.06 -20.74 -1.25
N ASN A 517 14.20 -20.27 -2.14
CA ASN A 517 14.38 -20.36 -3.59
C ASN A 517 14.61 -18.97 -4.21
N ALA A 518 14.95 -17.96 -3.40
CA ALA A 518 15.13 -16.62 -3.92
C ALA A 518 16.29 -16.56 -4.92
N THR A 519 16.03 -16.06 -6.12
CA THR A 519 17.05 -15.80 -7.15
C THR A 519 18.02 -14.72 -6.68
N HIS A 520 17.47 -13.70 -6.06
CA HIS A 520 18.17 -12.56 -5.46
C HIS A 520 17.38 -12.02 -4.27
N LEU A 521 17.91 -11.01 -3.58
CA LEU A 521 17.25 -10.36 -2.45
C LEU A 521 16.78 -8.95 -2.76
N ASP A 522 16.87 -8.49 -4.00
CA ASP A 522 16.31 -7.21 -4.41
C ASP A 522 14.79 -7.23 -4.28
N TRP A 523 14.28 -6.35 -3.43
CA TRP A 523 12.84 -6.24 -3.13
C TRP A 523 12.01 -5.78 -4.33
N CYS A 524 12.62 -4.99 -5.22
CA CYS A 524 11.95 -4.47 -6.42
C CYS A 524 11.69 -5.56 -7.45
N ASP A 525 12.53 -6.61 -7.49
CA ASP A 525 12.51 -7.62 -8.56
C ASP A 525 12.36 -6.94 -9.93
N SER A 526 13.26 -5.96 -10.18
CA SER A 526 13.10 -4.97 -11.25
C SER A 526 12.90 -5.60 -12.62
N ASP A 527 13.65 -6.65 -12.92
CA ASP A 527 13.58 -7.40 -14.18
C ASP A 527 12.49 -8.50 -14.20
N GLY A 528 11.88 -8.80 -13.06
CA GLY A 528 10.82 -9.81 -12.92
C GLY A 528 11.33 -11.23 -13.05
N ASP A 529 12.46 -11.57 -12.43
CA ASP A 529 13.09 -12.89 -12.54
C ASP A 529 13.17 -13.66 -11.19
N GLN A 530 12.47 -13.20 -10.16
CA GLN A 530 12.38 -13.88 -8.87
C GLN A 530 11.71 -15.25 -9.02
N ALA A 531 12.38 -16.28 -8.50
CA ALA A 531 11.88 -17.65 -8.56
C ALA A 531 10.76 -17.92 -7.54
N PRO A 532 9.79 -18.80 -7.86
CA PRO A 532 8.72 -19.17 -6.94
C PRO A 532 9.24 -19.96 -5.74
N GLN A 533 8.66 -19.68 -4.56
CA GLN A 533 8.90 -20.46 -3.37
C GLN A 533 8.04 -21.72 -3.37
N SER A 534 8.66 -22.88 -3.14
CA SER A 534 7.95 -24.15 -3.03
C SER A 534 7.15 -24.21 -1.72
N LEU A 535 5.90 -24.65 -1.77
CA LEU A 535 5.14 -24.99 -0.57
C LEU A 535 5.74 -26.23 0.10
N VAL A 536 6.14 -26.10 1.37
CA VAL A 536 6.59 -27.20 2.20
C VAL A 536 5.65 -27.38 3.38
N LYS A 537 5.48 -28.61 3.85
CA LYS A 537 4.50 -28.95 4.88
C LYS A 537 5.16 -29.70 6.03
N ASP A 538 4.48 -29.66 7.18
CA ASP A 538 4.81 -30.44 8.37
C ASP A 538 6.26 -30.21 8.84
N ILE A 539 6.66 -28.95 9.00
CA ILE A 539 8.02 -28.56 9.36
C ILE A 539 8.14 -28.50 10.89
N PRO A 540 8.92 -29.40 11.52
CA PRO A 540 9.18 -29.34 12.94
C PRO A 540 10.08 -28.14 13.29
N VAL A 541 9.69 -27.34 14.28
CA VAL A 541 10.45 -26.19 14.75
C VAL A 541 10.49 -26.18 16.28
N SER A 542 11.58 -25.66 16.84
CA SER A 542 11.73 -25.41 18.26
C SER A 542 12.42 -24.06 18.50
N PHE A 543 11.91 -23.28 19.44
CA PHE A 543 12.46 -21.97 19.82
C PHE A 543 12.14 -21.64 21.28
N ALA A 544 12.91 -20.75 21.86
CA ALA A 544 12.71 -20.32 23.24
C ALA A 544 11.47 -19.42 23.37
N VAL A 545 10.71 -19.65 24.46
CA VAL A 545 9.63 -18.76 24.91
C VAL A 545 9.76 -18.49 26.40
N SER A 546 9.29 -17.31 26.84
CA SER A 546 9.46 -16.83 28.21
C SER A 546 8.66 -17.61 29.26
N ALA A 547 7.52 -18.20 28.85
CA ALA A 547 6.63 -18.95 29.71
C ALA A 547 5.89 -20.05 28.91
N GLN A 548 5.28 -20.99 29.63
CA GLN A 548 4.42 -21.99 29.00
C GLN A 548 3.21 -21.33 28.37
N PRO A 549 2.98 -21.55 27.05
CA PRO A 549 1.82 -20.98 26.36
C PRO A 549 0.49 -21.49 26.90
N SER A 550 -0.54 -20.67 26.78
CA SER A 550 -1.95 -21.10 26.95
C SER A 550 -2.54 -21.68 25.67
N ARG A 551 -2.09 -21.16 24.51
CA ARG A 551 -2.52 -21.59 23.17
C ARG A 551 -1.44 -21.29 22.15
N VAL A 552 -1.30 -22.17 21.15
CA VAL A 552 -0.42 -21.96 20.00
C VAL A 552 -1.18 -22.26 18.72
N TRP A 553 -1.09 -21.36 17.76
CA TRP A 553 -1.73 -21.50 16.46
C TRP A 553 -0.89 -20.88 15.34
N VAL A 554 -1.15 -21.31 14.11
CA VAL A 554 -0.40 -20.90 12.93
C VAL A 554 -1.37 -20.43 11.87
N ALA A 555 -1.02 -19.36 11.16
CA ALA A 555 -1.76 -18.89 10.00
C ALA A 555 -0.82 -18.47 8.87
N THR A 556 -1.22 -18.68 7.64
CA THR A 556 -0.46 -18.30 6.45
C THR A 556 -1.40 -17.99 5.28
N PRO A 557 -1.21 -16.88 4.56
CA PRO A 557 -2.02 -16.58 3.37
C PRO A 557 -1.78 -17.58 2.24
N ASP A 558 -0.73 -18.40 2.32
CA ASP A 558 -0.34 -19.35 1.30
C ASP A 558 -1.03 -20.72 1.43
N TYR A 559 -1.73 -20.98 2.53
CA TYR A 559 -2.40 -22.25 2.81
C TYR A 559 -3.72 -22.07 3.56
N GLN A 560 -4.73 -22.92 3.28
CA GLN A 560 -6.05 -22.88 3.91
C GLN A 560 -6.71 -21.46 3.91
N GLN A 561 -6.53 -20.72 2.83
CA GLN A 561 -7.09 -19.38 2.63
C GLN A 561 -6.75 -18.39 3.78
N GLY A 562 -5.66 -18.57 4.49
CA GLY A 562 -5.27 -17.71 5.60
C GLY A 562 -5.91 -18.04 6.96
N ALA A 563 -6.78 -19.03 7.03
CA ALA A 563 -7.44 -19.41 8.28
C ALA A 563 -6.44 -19.90 9.34
N ALA A 564 -6.68 -19.55 10.58
CA ALA A 564 -5.88 -19.99 11.71
C ALA A 564 -6.03 -21.49 11.95
N GLN A 565 -4.93 -22.17 12.22
CA GLN A 565 -4.86 -23.58 12.51
C GLN A 565 -4.25 -23.77 13.90
N GLU A 566 -5.01 -24.36 14.82
CA GLU A 566 -4.43 -24.80 16.09
C GLU A 566 -3.48 -25.96 15.84
N VAL A 567 -2.33 -25.92 16.48
CA VAL A 567 -1.27 -26.94 16.33
C VAL A 567 -0.99 -27.60 17.66
N ALA A 568 -0.64 -28.88 17.63
CA ALA A 568 -0.10 -29.57 18.82
C ALA A 568 1.31 -29.01 19.13
N TRP A 569 1.60 -28.82 20.39
CA TRP A 569 2.86 -28.28 20.84
C TRP A 569 3.33 -28.93 22.14
N GLU A 570 4.63 -28.86 22.41
CA GLU A 570 5.26 -29.29 23.64
C GLU A 570 6.09 -28.13 24.20
N TYR A 571 6.07 -27.99 25.53
CA TYR A 571 6.88 -27.01 26.24
C TYR A 571 7.71 -27.70 27.30
N ALA A 572 9.03 -27.60 27.20
CA ALA A 572 9.96 -28.17 28.15
C ALA A 572 11.22 -27.30 28.26
N GLY A 573 11.61 -26.97 29.48
CA GLY A 573 12.87 -26.25 29.76
C GLY A 573 12.98 -24.87 29.11
N GLY A 574 11.86 -24.18 28.90
CA GLY A 574 11.84 -22.88 28.22
C GLY A 574 11.78 -22.95 26.69
N GLN A 575 11.71 -24.16 26.13
CA GLN A 575 11.61 -24.41 24.69
C GLN A 575 10.19 -24.82 24.31
N LEU A 576 9.65 -24.16 23.29
CA LEU A 576 8.41 -24.52 22.60
C LEU A 576 8.75 -25.32 21.35
N THR A 577 8.17 -26.50 21.20
CA THR A 577 8.31 -27.33 19.99
C THR A 577 6.95 -27.55 19.37
N LEU A 578 6.85 -27.38 18.06
CA LEU A 578 5.63 -27.61 17.29
C LEU A 578 5.96 -28.01 15.84
N THR A 579 4.94 -28.48 15.13
CA THR A 579 5.02 -28.71 13.66
C THR A 579 4.26 -27.60 12.95
N VAL A 580 4.96 -26.82 12.12
CA VAL A 580 4.36 -25.79 11.26
C VAL A 580 3.67 -26.48 10.08
N PRO A 581 2.35 -26.29 9.89
CA PRO A 581 1.59 -27.01 8.86
C PRO A 581 2.05 -26.73 7.43
N ALA A 582 2.44 -25.47 7.15
CA ALA A 582 2.87 -25.05 5.82
C ALA A 582 3.77 -23.80 5.88
N ILE A 583 4.78 -23.76 5.00
CA ILE A 583 5.60 -22.57 4.73
C ILE A 583 5.76 -22.47 3.22
N GLN A 584 5.37 -21.32 2.62
CA GLN A 584 5.67 -21.01 1.23
C GLN A 584 6.40 -19.67 1.12
N TYR A 585 5.72 -18.56 1.24
CA TYR A 585 6.31 -17.22 1.29
C TYR A 585 6.32 -16.66 2.72
N TRP A 586 5.18 -16.72 3.40
CA TRP A 586 5.00 -16.14 4.74
C TRP A 586 4.11 -17.01 5.63
N THR A 587 4.58 -17.27 6.84
CA THR A 587 3.79 -17.97 7.87
C THR A 587 3.94 -17.24 9.20
N MET A 588 2.84 -17.12 9.92
CA MET A 588 2.77 -16.50 11.23
C MET A 588 2.46 -17.57 12.29
N ILE A 589 3.26 -17.63 13.35
CA ILE A 589 3.03 -18.44 14.55
C ILE A 589 2.64 -17.48 15.66
N VAL A 590 1.55 -17.76 16.35
CA VAL A 590 1.07 -16.97 17.49
C VAL A 590 1.13 -17.83 18.75
N VAL A 591 1.81 -17.31 19.75
CA VAL A 591 2.03 -17.97 21.05
C VAL A 591 1.33 -17.14 22.11
N GLU A 592 0.10 -17.54 22.49
CA GLU A 592 -0.70 -16.84 23.53
C GLU A 592 -0.14 -17.17 24.93
N LYS A 593 -0.03 -16.15 25.79
CA LYS A 593 0.51 -16.23 27.14
C LYS A 593 -0.49 -16.74 28.16
#